data_4ae480ebaf94364ac1b5fb69f8f3e841
#
_entry.id   4ae480ebaf94364ac1b5fb69f8f3e841
#
_cell.length_a   1.000
_cell.length_b   1.000
_cell.length_c   1.000
_cell.angle_alpha   90.00
_cell.angle_beta   90.00
_cell.angle_gamma   90.00
#
_symmetry.space_group_name_H-M   'P 1'
#
loop_
_entity.id
_entity.type
_entity.pdbx_description
1 polymer ?
#
loop_
_entity_poly.entity_id
_entity_poly.type
_entity_poly.pdbx_seq_one_letter_code
_entity_poly.pdbx_strand_id
1 'polypeptide(L)'
;MRWLGVRGAIPFMLFAASLLAGTTAMAEGDPHKAKHVIVIMQENHSFDNYFGALAFAPGSPYHNPRREDGDDHDAGCRKDDHSCVDGLSCRVDAAGNFTCRNSNHDDDGSTVFSFHDSRRCVAPDLDHGWANTHREANFNNPNDTLFQALMDGFVLINDKTEQIDKGVENAIDDQTMAFYNQNEIPFYYDLAQKFSVNDRYFASVLGPTFPNRSYLMAATSFGHLTTSDSFPLPGSGGYKPITGTIFDLMEKHGVTWADYFQDVPQGGSFRPFPSPIDPHFLPLPVFLGQIAGAPGLPPLPQVSFVDPNLGVLGITKENDEHPPTDIQRGQAFVSQVVNAVRNSPFWNDTIILFTYDEHGGFYDHAMPPRANQGHAPNPDGISPGQCADLSNPPLSLQPGK
;
A
#
# COMPACT_ATOMS: atom_id res chain seq x y z
N MET A 1 55.71 63.06 45.77
CA MET A 1 55.67 61.61 45.55
C MET A 1 54.58 61.32 44.50
N ARG A 2 55.05 60.86 43.32
CA ARG A 2 54.21 60.63 42.15
C ARG A 2 53.63 59.14 42.23
N TRP A 3 52.38 59.01 42.06
CA TRP A 3 51.79 57.68 41.79
C TRP A 3 51.39 57.58 40.30
N LEU A 4 52.00 56.65 39.64
CA LEU A 4 51.69 56.24 38.24
C LEU A 4 50.50 55.28 38.23
N GLY A 5 49.41 55.63 37.55
CA GLY A 5 48.27 54.76 37.30
C GLY A 5 48.51 53.95 36.06
N VAL A 6 48.49 52.61 36.21
CA VAL A 6 48.51 51.65 35.07
C VAL A 6 47.07 51.38 34.68
N ARG A 7 46.69 51.75 33.44
CA ARG A 7 45.42 51.34 32.83
C ARG A 7 45.67 50.02 32.11
N GLY A 8 45.09 48.96 32.64
CA GLY A 8 45.01 47.67 31.98
C GLY A 8 43.82 47.65 31.02
N ALA A 9 44.09 47.43 29.73
CA ALA A 9 43.10 47.16 28.69
C ALA A 9 42.77 45.68 28.72
N ILE A 10 41.49 45.35 28.90
CA ILE A 10 40.95 43.97 28.75
C ILE A 10 40.56 43.76 27.28
N PRO A 11 41.11 42.79 26.60
CA PRO A 11 40.66 42.48 25.23
C PRO A 11 39.32 41.72 25.32
N PHE A 12 38.30 42.26 24.69
CA PHE A 12 37.05 41.57 24.40
C PHE A 12 37.32 40.49 23.32
N MET A 13 37.34 39.22 23.70
CA MET A 13 37.27 38.12 22.76
C MET A 13 35.83 37.97 22.29
N LEU A 14 35.56 38.32 21.04
CA LEU A 14 34.33 37.91 20.32
C LEU A 14 34.44 36.43 20.02
N PHE A 15 33.63 35.63 20.70
CA PHE A 15 33.35 34.26 20.29
C PHE A 15 32.34 34.31 19.13
N ALA A 16 32.81 34.11 17.93
CA ALA A 16 31.97 33.82 16.78
C ALA A 16 31.47 32.37 16.92
N ALA A 17 30.25 32.20 17.39
CA ALA A 17 29.55 30.92 17.31
C ALA A 17 29.20 30.65 15.86
N SER A 18 30.01 29.83 15.20
CA SER A 18 29.65 29.24 13.89
C SER A 18 28.52 28.26 14.11
N LEU A 19 27.29 28.65 13.80
CA LEU A 19 26.16 27.71 13.59
C LEU A 19 26.54 26.88 12.35
N LEU A 20 27.10 25.70 12.58
CA LEU A 20 27.09 24.63 11.61
C LEU A 20 25.63 24.15 11.51
N ALA A 21 24.90 24.69 10.54
CA ALA A 21 23.71 24.06 10.03
C ALA A 21 24.16 22.74 9.40
N GLY A 22 24.07 21.67 10.18
CA GLY A 22 24.23 20.32 9.66
C GLY A 22 23.07 20.05 8.69
N THR A 23 23.32 20.20 7.41
CA THR A 23 22.50 19.53 6.42
C THR A 23 22.69 18.06 6.68
N THR A 24 21.65 17.41 7.23
CA THR A 24 21.55 15.96 7.22
C THR A 24 21.45 15.56 5.75
N ALA A 25 22.60 15.31 5.12
CA ALA A 25 22.61 14.60 3.87
C ALA A 25 21.95 13.26 4.16
N MET A 26 20.75 13.06 3.65
CA MET A 26 20.15 11.74 3.57
C MET A 26 21.16 10.92 2.78
N ALA A 27 21.77 9.93 3.41
CA ALA A 27 22.67 9.04 2.72
C ALA A 27 21.83 8.35 1.64
N GLU A 28 22.15 8.61 0.37
CA GLU A 28 21.56 7.86 -0.73
C GLU A 28 21.89 6.39 -0.49
N GLY A 29 20.85 5.60 -0.14
CA GLY A 29 21.01 4.18 0.02
C GLY A 29 21.38 3.56 -1.32
N ASP A 30 22.43 2.77 -1.35
CA ASP A 30 22.80 1.99 -2.53
C ASP A 30 22.03 0.68 -2.54
N PRO A 31 20.98 0.52 -3.38
CA PRO A 31 20.16 -0.70 -3.41
C PRO A 31 20.96 -1.95 -3.76
N HIS A 32 22.13 -1.80 -4.40
CA HIS A 32 23.03 -2.92 -4.70
C HIS A 32 23.71 -3.52 -3.46
N LYS A 33 23.61 -2.86 -2.31
CA LYS A 33 24.09 -3.39 -1.03
C LYS A 33 23.09 -4.28 -0.34
N ALA A 34 21.83 -4.25 -0.75
CA ALA A 34 20.80 -5.10 -0.17
C ALA A 34 21.08 -6.57 -0.49
N LYS A 35 21.07 -7.40 0.55
CA LYS A 35 21.19 -8.85 0.43
C LYS A 35 19.86 -9.55 0.62
N HIS A 36 18.93 -8.86 1.26
CA HIS A 36 17.59 -9.35 1.56
C HIS A 36 16.55 -8.34 1.11
N VAL A 37 15.50 -8.81 0.48
CA VAL A 37 14.29 -8.06 0.14
C VAL A 37 13.12 -8.75 0.83
N ILE A 38 12.38 -8.01 1.63
CA ILE A 38 11.18 -8.49 2.31
C ILE A 38 9.99 -7.75 1.71
N VAL A 39 8.97 -8.48 1.28
CA VAL A 39 7.75 -7.94 0.71
C VAL A 39 6.58 -8.26 1.63
N ILE A 40 5.84 -7.24 2.06
CA ILE A 40 4.62 -7.36 2.86
C ILE A 40 3.52 -6.67 2.06
N MET A 41 2.44 -7.39 1.76
CA MET A 41 1.26 -6.83 1.09
C MET A 41 0.05 -7.03 1.99
N GLN A 42 -0.46 -5.90 2.50
CA GLN A 42 -1.71 -5.82 3.27
C GLN A 42 -2.91 -5.64 2.34
N GLU A 43 -4.10 -5.46 2.88
CA GLU A 43 -5.35 -5.40 2.13
C GLU A 43 -6.13 -4.10 2.35
N ASN A 44 -6.74 -3.67 1.25
CA ASN A 44 -7.93 -2.88 1.15
C ASN A 44 -7.85 -1.46 1.73
N HIS A 45 -6.76 -0.73 1.47
CA HIS A 45 -6.71 0.69 1.86
C HIS A 45 -6.01 1.55 0.82
N SER A 46 -6.67 2.67 0.44
CA SER A 46 -6.08 3.66 -0.45
C SER A 46 -4.99 4.47 0.25
N PHE A 47 -4.19 5.18 -0.54
CA PHE A 47 -3.20 6.10 0.01
C PHE A 47 -3.86 7.21 0.82
N ASP A 48 -4.92 7.83 0.29
CA ASP A 48 -5.64 8.90 1.00
C ASP A 48 -6.27 8.43 2.31
N ASN A 49 -6.80 7.22 2.35
CA ASN A 49 -7.40 6.68 3.56
C ASN A 49 -6.37 6.54 4.70
N TYR A 50 -5.13 6.13 4.40
CA TYR A 50 -4.10 5.93 5.43
C TYR A 50 -3.15 7.11 5.58
N PHE A 51 -2.68 7.67 4.48
CA PHE A 51 -1.62 8.67 4.46
C PHE A 51 -2.04 10.03 3.87
N GLY A 52 -3.31 10.19 3.50
CA GLY A 52 -3.82 11.45 2.99
C GLY A 52 -3.65 12.63 3.95
N ALA A 53 -3.54 12.34 5.26
CA ALA A 53 -3.27 13.34 6.30
C ALA A 53 -1.79 13.43 6.72
N LEU A 54 -0.85 12.75 6.04
CA LEU A 54 0.54 12.63 6.47
C LEU A 54 1.27 13.97 6.60
N ALA A 55 0.98 14.92 5.71
CA ALA A 55 1.58 16.25 5.75
C ALA A 55 1.18 17.06 7.00
N PHE A 56 0.06 16.72 7.64
CA PHE A 56 -0.47 17.40 8.82
C PHE A 56 -0.05 16.76 10.15
N ALA A 57 0.61 15.60 10.09
CA ALA A 57 1.04 14.91 11.31
C ALA A 57 2.07 15.74 12.09
N PRO A 58 2.00 15.77 13.43
CA PRO A 58 2.97 16.48 14.24
C PRO A 58 4.41 16.05 13.95
N GLY A 59 5.26 16.99 13.58
CA GLY A 59 6.65 16.74 13.24
C GLY A 59 6.87 16.08 11.87
N SER A 60 5.85 16.02 11.02
CA SER A 60 5.98 15.51 9.66
C SER A 60 7.06 16.27 8.89
N PRO A 61 7.95 15.58 8.17
CA PRO A 61 8.88 16.22 7.25
C PRO A 61 8.21 16.61 5.93
N TYR A 62 6.95 16.21 5.73
CA TYR A 62 6.21 16.37 4.49
C TYR A 62 5.33 17.62 4.49
N HIS A 63 5.03 18.09 3.31
CA HIS A 63 4.01 19.12 3.04
C HIS A 63 3.16 18.71 1.82
N ASN A 64 1.95 19.21 1.76
CA ASN A 64 1.09 19.04 0.60
C ASN A 64 1.60 19.83 -0.62
N PRO A 65 1.14 19.50 -1.84
CA PRO A 65 1.41 20.29 -3.03
C PRO A 65 1.15 21.79 -2.78
N ARG A 66 2.09 22.64 -3.19
CA ARG A 66 1.94 24.09 -3.04
C ARG A 66 0.98 24.56 -4.13
N ARG A 67 -0.12 25.19 -3.73
CA ARG A 67 -0.99 25.91 -4.67
C ARG A 67 -0.26 27.15 -5.17
N GLU A 68 -0.14 27.30 -6.46
CA GLU A 68 0.17 28.61 -7.04
C GLU A 68 -1.10 29.46 -6.95
N ASP A 69 -0.99 30.69 -6.42
CA ASP A 69 -2.12 31.59 -6.17
C ASP A 69 -2.97 31.75 -7.44
N GLY A 70 -4.19 31.22 -7.43
CA GLY A 70 -5.21 31.47 -8.44
C GLY A 70 -5.55 30.31 -9.37
N ASP A 71 -4.96 29.13 -9.25
CA ASP A 71 -5.32 27.96 -10.04
C ASP A 71 -6.06 26.95 -9.15
N ASP A 72 -7.31 26.60 -9.52
CA ASP A 72 -8.11 25.58 -8.83
C ASP A 72 -7.72 24.14 -9.23
N HIS A 73 -6.76 23.99 -10.13
CA HIS A 73 -6.24 22.69 -10.51
C HIS A 73 -5.15 22.26 -9.52
N ASP A 74 -5.31 21.09 -8.93
CA ASP A 74 -4.32 20.50 -8.05
C ASP A 74 -3.01 20.23 -8.82
N ALA A 75 -2.08 21.18 -8.70
CA ALA A 75 -0.72 20.94 -9.12
C ALA A 75 -0.11 19.93 -8.15
N GLY A 76 -0.01 18.66 -8.55
CA GLY A 76 0.62 17.61 -7.76
C GLY A 76 2.05 17.96 -7.34
N CYS A 77 2.69 17.11 -6.58
CA CYS A 77 4.07 17.29 -6.15
C CYS A 77 5.02 17.46 -7.34
N ARG A 78 5.98 18.38 -7.25
CA ARG A 78 7.05 18.51 -8.24
C ARG A 78 7.97 17.32 -8.15
N LYS A 79 8.47 16.86 -9.30
CA LYS A 79 9.30 15.66 -9.42
C LYS A 79 10.58 15.67 -8.55
N ASP A 80 11.10 16.84 -8.22
CA ASP A 80 12.31 17.07 -7.45
C ASP A 80 12.06 17.48 -5.99
N ASP A 81 10.79 17.54 -5.58
CA ASP A 81 10.39 17.88 -4.21
C ASP A 81 10.05 16.62 -3.43
N HIS A 82 11.07 15.99 -2.88
CA HIS A 82 10.94 14.74 -2.09
C HIS A 82 10.33 14.96 -0.70
N SER A 83 10.02 16.19 -0.32
CA SER A 83 9.27 16.52 0.90
C SER A 83 7.80 16.84 0.63
N CYS A 84 7.40 16.87 -0.63
CA CYS A 84 6.00 16.95 -1.00
C CYS A 84 5.35 15.58 -0.99
N VAL A 85 4.17 15.45 -0.40
CA VAL A 85 3.32 14.27 -0.46
C VAL A 85 1.95 14.69 -1.01
N ASP A 86 1.49 13.95 -2.03
CA ASP A 86 0.21 14.22 -2.68
C ASP A 86 -0.91 13.52 -1.89
N GLY A 87 -1.36 14.20 -0.84
CA GLY A 87 -2.41 13.73 0.05
C GLY A 87 -3.65 14.64 0.00
N LEU A 88 -4.54 14.45 0.98
CA LEU A 88 -5.81 15.17 1.05
C LEU A 88 -5.62 16.68 1.23
N SER A 89 -6.45 17.45 0.55
CA SER A 89 -6.48 18.92 0.61
C SER A 89 -7.28 19.39 1.81
N CYS A 90 -6.67 19.41 2.99
CA CYS A 90 -7.32 19.75 4.25
C CYS A 90 -6.72 20.99 4.91
N ARG A 91 -7.44 21.50 5.92
CA ARG A 91 -6.96 22.44 6.93
C ARG A 91 -7.17 21.83 8.31
N VAL A 92 -6.25 22.07 9.21
CA VAL A 92 -6.32 21.57 10.60
C VAL A 92 -6.42 22.79 11.53
N ASP A 93 -7.42 22.82 12.39
CA ASP A 93 -7.58 23.87 13.37
C ASP A 93 -6.68 23.65 14.62
N ALA A 94 -6.68 24.62 15.54
CA ALA A 94 -5.88 24.53 16.76
C ALA A 94 -6.31 23.39 17.71
N ALA A 95 -7.50 22.84 17.53
CA ALA A 95 -8.02 21.70 18.29
C ALA A 95 -7.70 20.35 17.63
N GLY A 96 -7.11 20.36 16.40
CA GLY A 96 -6.78 19.18 15.64
C GLY A 96 -7.90 18.68 14.73
N ASN A 97 -8.98 19.45 14.54
CA ASN A 97 -10.06 19.06 13.65
C ASN A 97 -9.70 19.34 12.19
N PHE A 98 -10.03 18.39 11.34
CA PHE A 98 -9.82 18.50 9.89
C PHE A 98 -11.03 19.12 9.19
N THR A 99 -10.77 19.92 8.17
CA THR A 99 -11.75 20.41 7.20
C THR A 99 -11.15 20.23 5.82
N CYS A 100 -11.64 19.25 5.08
CA CYS A 100 -11.09 18.86 3.79
C CYS A 100 -11.96 19.42 2.64
N ARG A 101 -11.37 19.47 1.44
CA ARG A 101 -12.03 19.90 0.20
C ARG A 101 -12.32 18.73 -0.74
N ASN A 102 -11.58 17.64 -0.60
CA ASN A 102 -11.84 16.42 -1.33
C ASN A 102 -13.25 15.94 -1.01
N SER A 103 -14.05 15.65 -2.03
CA SER A 103 -15.45 15.32 -1.85
C SER A 103 -15.99 14.48 -3.00
N ASN A 104 -17.04 13.73 -2.71
CA ASN A 104 -17.89 13.06 -3.69
C ASN A 104 -19.34 13.49 -3.48
N HIS A 105 -20.19 13.24 -4.47
CA HIS A 105 -21.62 13.47 -4.37
C HIS A 105 -22.36 12.19 -4.06
N ASP A 106 -23.38 12.35 -3.24
CA ASP A 106 -24.35 11.31 -2.94
C ASP A 106 -25.53 11.34 -3.93
N ASP A 107 -26.38 10.30 -3.92
CA ASP A 107 -27.53 10.16 -4.83
C ASP A 107 -28.66 11.15 -4.52
N ASP A 108 -28.75 11.65 -3.29
CA ASP A 108 -29.69 12.71 -2.88
C ASP A 108 -29.22 14.12 -3.31
N GLY A 109 -28.03 14.23 -3.90
CA GLY A 109 -27.40 15.47 -4.34
C GLY A 109 -26.63 16.20 -3.23
N SER A 110 -26.47 15.61 -2.07
CA SER A 110 -25.61 16.13 -1.02
C SER A 110 -24.12 15.98 -1.41
N THR A 111 -23.24 16.63 -0.67
CA THR A 111 -21.79 16.54 -0.88
C THR A 111 -21.14 15.99 0.35
N VAL A 112 -20.47 14.86 0.21
CA VAL A 112 -19.71 14.19 1.25
C VAL A 112 -18.25 14.58 1.12
N PHE A 113 -17.69 15.22 2.15
CA PHE A 113 -16.29 15.60 2.19
C PHE A 113 -15.47 14.54 2.93
N SER A 114 -14.19 14.39 2.55
CA SER A 114 -13.28 13.53 3.31
C SER A 114 -13.21 13.97 4.77
N PHE A 115 -13.27 13.02 5.68
CA PHE A 115 -13.31 13.26 7.13
C PHE A 115 -12.42 12.28 7.89
N HIS A 116 -11.90 12.76 9.02
CA HIS A 116 -11.13 11.92 9.94
C HIS A 116 -12.07 10.97 10.71
N ASP A 117 -11.77 9.68 10.66
CA ASP A 117 -12.50 8.67 11.41
C ASP A 117 -11.60 8.00 12.45
N SER A 118 -12.08 7.92 13.67
CA SER A 118 -11.38 7.22 14.76
C SER A 118 -11.81 5.75 14.92
N ARG A 119 -12.79 5.28 14.14
CA ARG A 119 -13.24 3.89 14.16
C ARG A 119 -12.24 3.02 13.41
N ARG A 120 -11.75 1.99 14.07
CA ARG A 120 -10.70 1.11 13.55
C ARG A 120 -11.23 -0.15 12.86
N CYS A 121 -12.54 -0.34 12.91
CA CYS A 121 -13.24 -1.44 12.25
C CYS A 121 -14.32 -0.80 11.38
N VAL A 122 -14.14 -0.84 10.08
CA VAL A 122 -15.13 -0.37 9.11
C VAL A 122 -16.06 -1.53 8.77
N ALA A 123 -17.35 -1.30 8.85
CA ALA A 123 -18.36 -2.28 8.47
C ALA A 123 -19.58 -1.52 7.91
N PRO A 124 -20.15 -2.00 6.81
CA PRO A 124 -19.76 -3.18 6.06
C PRO A 124 -18.45 -3.02 5.28
N ASP A 125 -17.97 -4.11 4.68
CA ASP A 125 -16.89 -4.08 3.70
C ASP A 125 -17.34 -3.27 2.47
N LEU A 126 -16.55 -2.29 2.07
CA LEU A 126 -16.86 -1.42 0.93
C LEU A 126 -16.69 -2.18 -0.39
N ASP A 127 -17.41 -1.77 -1.42
CA ASP A 127 -17.28 -2.42 -2.72
C ASP A 127 -15.98 -2.03 -3.42
N HIS A 128 -15.20 -3.02 -3.82
CA HIS A 128 -13.95 -2.86 -4.56
C HIS A 128 -13.83 -3.88 -5.71
N GLY A 129 -14.97 -4.43 -6.13
CA GLY A 129 -15.05 -5.33 -7.26
C GLY A 129 -14.74 -4.64 -8.58
N TRP A 130 -14.30 -5.40 -9.60
CA TRP A 130 -13.89 -4.87 -10.90
C TRP A 130 -14.83 -3.80 -11.47
N ALA A 131 -16.13 -4.11 -11.59
CA ALA A 131 -17.08 -3.20 -12.22
C ALA A 131 -17.28 -1.92 -11.41
N ASN A 132 -17.29 -2.04 -10.09
CA ASN A 132 -17.54 -0.93 -9.20
C ASN A 132 -16.30 -0.06 -8.99
N THR A 133 -15.11 -0.63 -8.91
CA THR A 133 -13.87 0.18 -8.89
C THR A 133 -13.74 1.06 -10.15
N HIS A 134 -14.15 0.56 -11.31
CA HIS A 134 -14.19 1.38 -12.54
C HIS A 134 -15.21 2.52 -12.44
N ARG A 135 -16.33 2.29 -11.76
CA ARG A 135 -17.36 3.31 -11.52
C ARG A 135 -16.98 4.28 -10.42
N GLU A 136 -16.27 3.85 -9.41
CA GLU A 136 -15.69 4.72 -8.39
C GLU A 136 -14.70 5.71 -9.01
N ALA A 137 -13.85 5.24 -9.89
CA ALA A 137 -12.89 6.08 -10.60
C ALA A 137 -13.58 7.06 -11.58
N ASN A 138 -14.67 6.66 -12.26
CA ASN A 138 -15.42 7.50 -13.17
C ASN A 138 -16.89 7.05 -13.30
N PHE A 139 -17.74 7.58 -12.46
CA PHE A 139 -19.12 7.11 -12.34
C PHE A 139 -19.91 7.22 -13.66
N ASN A 140 -19.77 8.33 -14.38
CA ASN A 140 -20.55 8.60 -15.59
C ASN A 140 -19.98 7.91 -16.83
N ASN A 141 -18.71 7.58 -16.85
CA ASN A 141 -18.04 6.91 -17.97
C ASN A 141 -17.02 5.89 -17.51
N PRO A 142 -17.45 4.78 -16.91
CA PRO A 142 -16.53 3.78 -16.31
C PRO A 142 -15.62 3.09 -17.34
N ASN A 143 -15.98 3.14 -18.63
CA ASN A 143 -15.15 2.58 -19.71
C ASN A 143 -14.00 3.51 -20.13
N ASP A 144 -14.02 4.77 -19.70
CA ASP A 144 -12.99 5.78 -20.01
C ASP A 144 -12.22 6.24 -18.76
N THR A 145 -12.21 5.42 -17.72
CA THR A 145 -11.57 5.73 -16.43
C THR A 145 -10.10 6.13 -16.55
N LEU A 146 -9.42 5.59 -17.57
CA LEU A 146 -7.99 5.82 -17.75
C LEU A 146 -7.64 7.12 -18.45
N PHE A 147 -8.62 7.86 -18.92
CA PHE A 147 -8.38 9.09 -19.66
C PHE A 147 -8.83 10.36 -18.90
N GLN A 148 -9.99 10.29 -18.28
CA GLN A 148 -10.56 11.39 -17.51
C GLN A 148 -11.26 10.84 -16.25
N ALA A 149 -10.53 10.05 -15.46
CA ALA A 149 -11.07 9.56 -14.21
C ALA A 149 -11.22 10.73 -13.24
N LEU A 150 -12.47 10.99 -12.85
CA LEU A 150 -12.83 12.11 -11.98
C LEU A 150 -12.72 11.74 -10.51
N MET A 151 -12.57 10.45 -10.19
CA MET A 151 -12.55 9.92 -8.84
C MET A 151 -13.82 10.34 -8.06
N ASP A 152 -14.98 10.26 -8.70
CA ASP A 152 -16.24 10.89 -8.28
C ASP A 152 -17.37 9.92 -7.93
N GLY A 153 -17.12 8.63 -8.01
CA GLY A 153 -18.15 7.60 -7.85
C GLY A 153 -18.14 6.85 -6.51
N PHE A 154 -17.22 7.13 -5.62
CA PHE A 154 -17.02 6.33 -4.42
C PHE A 154 -18.23 6.29 -3.49
N VAL A 155 -18.82 7.45 -3.17
CA VAL A 155 -20.04 7.53 -2.34
C VAL A 155 -21.21 6.84 -3.04
N LEU A 156 -21.45 7.16 -4.31
CA LEU A 156 -22.56 6.59 -5.08
C LEU A 156 -22.53 5.08 -5.21
N ILE A 157 -21.36 4.47 -5.22
CA ILE A 157 -21.23 3.02 -5.35
C ILE A 157 -21.41 2.35 -4.00
N ASN A 158 -20.82 2.91 -2.94
CA ASN A 158 -20.89 2.31 -1.63
C ASN A 158 -22.25 2.50 -0.97
N ASP A 159 -22.93 3.62 -1.19
CA ASP A 159 -24.32 3.83 -0.80
C ASP A 159 -25.25 2.70 -1.30
N LYS A 160 -25.16 2.37 -2.57
CA LYS A 160 -25.99 1.28 -3.15
C LYS A 160 -25.67 -0.08 -2.59
N THR A 161 -24.41 -0.40 -2.38
CA THR A 161 -23.97 -1.70 -1.84
C THR A 161 -24.46 -1.88 -0.42
N GLU A 162 -24.37 -0.85 0.40
CA GLU A 162 -24.83 -0.88 1.79
C GLU A 162 -26.36 -1.06 1.90
N GLN A 163 -27.12 -0.39 1.07
CA GLN A 163 -28.58 -0.46 1.08
C GLN A 163 -29.10 -1.82 0.60
N ILE A 164 -28.48 -2.42 -0.42
CA ILE A 164 -29.00 -3.62 -1.07
C ILE A 164 -28.53 -4.90 -0.37
N ASP A 165 -27.26 -4.99 0.00
CA ASP A 165 -26.66 -6.27 0.38
C ASP A 165 -26.79 -6.61 1.87
N LYS A 166 -27.00 -5.66 2.75
CA LYS A 166 -26.87 -5.91 4.20
C LYS A 166 -28.05 -5.52 5.06
N GLY A 167 -29.09 -4.91 4.52
CA GLY A 167 -30.29 -4.52 5.29
C GLY A 167 -29.97 -3.61 6.48
N VAL A 168 -28.90 -2.86 6.42
CA VAL A 168 -28.48 -1.96 7.48
C VAL A 168 -29.02 -0.57 7.16
N GLU A 169 -30.17 -0.28 7.75
CA GLU A 169 -30.83 1.04 7.63
C GLU A 169 -30.07 2.13 8.38
N ASN A 170 -28.90 2.40 8.27
CA ASN A 170 -28.11 3.49 8.86
C ASN A 170 -26.60 3.13 8.85
N ALA A 171 -26.17 2.35 7.87
CA ALA A 171 -24.76 2.34 7.56
C ALA A 171 -24.36 3.79 7.23
N ILE A 172 -23.22 4.22 7.67
CA ILE A 172 -22.67 5.50 7.27
C ILE A 172 -22.08 5.25 5.89
N ASP A 173 -22.86 5.51 4.86
CA ASP A 173 -22.55 5.44 3.43
C ASP A 173 -21.35 6.31 3.05
N ASP A 174 -21.03 7.26 3.91
CA ASP A 174 -19.88 8.15 3.81
C ASP A 174 -18.52 7.49 4.15
N GLN A 175 -18.51 6.25 4.63
CA GLN A 175 -17.29 5.61 5.15
C GLN A 175 -16.17 5.51 4.11
N THR A 176 -16.54 5.44 2.85
CA THR A 176 -15.60 5.49 1.73
C THR A 176 -14.73 6.75 1.73
N MET A 177 -15.24 7.88 2.24
CA MET A 177 -14.53 9.17 2.31
C MET A 177 -13.71 9.35 3.59
N ALA A 178 -13.68 8.35 4.48
CA ALA A 178 -12.95 8.41 5.74
C ALA A 178 -11.44 8.29 5.54
N PHE A 179 -10.68 8.95 6.43
CA PHE A 179 -9.24 8.77 6.52
C PHE A 179 -8.78 8.65 7.98
N TYR A 180 -7.65 8.01 8.14
CA TYR A 180 -6.94 7.86 9.43
C TYR A 180 -5.80 8.86 9.55
N ASN A 181 -5.31 9.03 10.76
CA ASN A 181 -4.10 9.79 11.04
C ASN A 181 -3.19 9.04 12.03
N GLN A 182 -2.18 9.71 12.57
CA GLN A 182 -1.22 9.12 13.51
C GLN A 182 -1.84 8.60 14.82
N ASN A 183 -3.09 8.91 15.14
CA ASN A 183 -3.74 8.41 16.35
C ASN A 183 -4.23 6.97 16.19
N GLU A 184 -4.72 6.60 15.02
CA GLU A 184 -5.22 5.27 14.70
C GLU A 184 -4.10 4.34 14.23
N ILE A 185 -3.16 4.86 13.42
CA ILE A 185 -2.06 4.09 12.82
C ILE A 185 -0.68 4.69 13.11
N PRO A 186 -0.32 4.86 14.40
CA PRO A 186 0.90 5.57 14.81
C PRO A 186 2.18 4.92 14.28
N PHE A 187 2.25 3.61 14.18
CA PHE A 187 3.44 2.91 13.70
C PHE A 187 3.70 3.19 12.22
N TYR A 188 2.66 3.22 11.39
CA TYR A 188 2.79 3.52 9.98
C TYR A 188 3.20 4.97 9.73
N TYR A 189 2.64 5.91 10.49
CA TYR A 189 3.08 7.30 10.45
C TYR A 189 4.54 7.47 10.90
N ASP A 190 4.97 6.72 11.93
CA ASP A 190 6.37 6.72 12.38
C ASP A 190 7.32 6.16 11.30
N LEU A 191 6.91 5.12 10.57
CA LEU A 191 7.66 4.60 9.43
C LEU A 191 7.72 5.61 8.28
N ALA A 192 6.57 6.19 7.90
CA ALA A 192 6.48 7.15 6.82
C ALA A 192 7.35 8.39 7.06
N GLN A 193 7.45 8.86 8.32
CA GLN A 193 8.32 9.99 8.68
C GLN A 193 9.83 9.67 8.67
N LYS A 194 10.21 8.40 8.66
CA LYS A 194 11.61 7.95 8.76
C LYS A 194 12.16 7.30 7.51
N PHE A 195 11.28 6.79 6.65
CA PHE A 195 11.62 6.05 5.45
C PHE A 195 10.90 6.63 4.24
N SER A 196 11.26 6.18 3.06
CA SER A 196 10.65 6.65 1.81
C SER A 196 9.19 6.23 1.72
N VAL A 197 8.34 7.15 1.31
CA VAL A 197 6.93 6.96 0.98
C VAL A 197 6.77 7.11 -0.54
N ASN A 198 5.93 6.29 -1.14
CA ASN A 198 5.57 6.41 -2.54
C ASN A 198 4.06 6.64 -2.64
N ASP A 199 3.66 7.88 -2.82
CA ASP A 199 2.27 8.36 -2.93
C ASP A 199 1.66 8.17 -4.32
N ARG A 200 2.45 7.63 -5.27
CA ARG A 200 2.06 7.35 -6.66
C ARG A 200 2.32 5.90 -7.07
N TYR A 201 2.27 4.98 -6.13
CA TYR A 201 2.32 3.55 -6.38
C TYR A 201 0.89 3.00 -6.44
N PHE A 202 0.39 2.84 -7.65
CA PHE A 202 -0.98 2.40 -7.91
C PHE A 202 -1.09 0.89 -7.99
N ALA A 203 -2.26 0.35 -7.61
CA ALA A 203 -2.64 -1.01 -7.90
C ALA A 203 -2.60 -1.29 -9.41
N SER A 204 -2.26 -2.51 -9.79
CA SER A 204 -2.00 -2.86 -11.19
C SER A 204 -3.26 -2.90 -12.03
N VAL A 205 -4.40 -3.20 -11.42
CA VAL A 205 -5.72 -3.18 -12.06
C VAL A 205 -6.73 -2.48 -11.17
N LEU A 206 -7.74 -1.85 -11.77
CA LEU A 206 -8.93 -1.35 -11.09
C LEU A 206 -9.84 -2.54 -10.76
N GLY A 207 -9.60 -3.19 -9.63
CA GLY A 207 -10.32 -4.40 -9.24
C GLY A 207 -9.80 -5.00 -7.95
N PRO A 208 -10.32 -6.19 -7.58
CA PRO A 208 -10.16 -6.74 -6.24
C PRO A 208 -8.79 -7.39 -5.99
N THR A 209 -8.67 -7.92 -4.78
CA THR A 209 -7.49 -8.52 -4.12
C THR A 209 -6.66 -9.43 -5.02
N PHE A 210 -7.18 -10.60 -5.45
CA PHE A 210 -6.33 -11.60 -6.11
C PHE A 210 -5.88 -11.24 -7.53
N PRO A 211 -6.65 -10.54 -8.36
CA PRO A 211 -6.12 -9.97 -9.59
C PRO A 211 -4.87 -9.09 -9.35
N ASN A 212 -4.91 -8.19 -8.37
CA ASN A 212 -3.77 -7.33 -8.03
C ASN A 212 -2.57 -8.12 -7.46
N ARG A 213 -2.81 -9.08 -6.56
CA ARG A 213 -1.76 -9.97 -6.04
C ARG A 213 -1.16 -10.83 -7.14
N SER A 214 -1.95 -11.23 -8.13
CA SER A 214 -1.43 -11.93 -9.32
C SER A 214 -0.45 -11.08 -10.12
N TYR A 215 -0.71 -9.78 -10.26
CA TYR A 215 0.25 -8.86 -10.90
C TYR A 215 1.58 -8.78 -10.14
N LEU A 216 1.56 -8.77 -8.81
CA LEU A 216 2.80 -8.80 -8.02
C LEU A 216 3.65 -10.04 -8.34
N MET A 217 3.01 -11.20 -8.52
CA MET A 217 3.70 -12.49 -8.62
C MET A 217 3.95 -12.94 -10.06
N ALA A 218 3.13 -12.50 -11.02
CA ALA A 218 3.18 -12.98 -12.40
C ALA A 218 3.09 -11.87 -13.46
N ALA A 219 3.03 -10.60 -13.05
CA ALA A 219 2.86 -9.43 -13.90
C ALA A 219 1.57 -9.46 -14.76
N THR A 220 0.60 -10.28 -14.40
CA THR A 220 -0.70 -10.42 -15.08
C THR A 220 -1.72 -11.07 -14.16
N SER A 221 -3.00 -10.71 -14.31
CA SER A 221 -4.13 -11.45 -13.71
C SER A 221 -4.74 -12.49 -14.67
N PHE A 222 -4.13 -12.73 -15.82
CA PHE A 222 -4.57 -13.71 -16.84
C PHE A 222 -5.97 -13.44 -17.41
N GLY A 223 -6.52 -12.25 -17.19
CA GLY A 223 -7.91 -11.92 -17.50
C GLY A 223 -8.91 -12.30 -16.42
N HIS A 224 -8.45 -12.77 -15.26
CA HIS A 224 -9.32 -12.93 -14.09
C HIS A 224 -9.65 -11.56 -13.50
N LEU A 225 -10.92 -11.34 -13.18
CA LEU A 225 -11.46 -10.05 -12.78
C LEU A 225 -12.05 -10.08 -11.36
N THR A 226 -12.15 -11.26 -10.76
CA THR A 226 -12.74 -11.44 -9.44
C THR A 226 -11.81 -12.21 -8.52
N THR A 227 -11.93 -12.00 -7.22
CA THR A 227 -11.17 -12.73 -6.20
C THR A 227 -11.49 -14.23 -6.25
N SER A 228 -12.75 -14.60 -6.41
CA SER A 228 -13.18 -16.01 -6.50
C SER A 228 -12.63 -16.73 -7.74
N ASP A 229 -12.44 -15.99 -8.84
CA ASP A 229 -11.88 -16.51 -10.10
C ASP A 229 -10.37 -16.76 -10.00
N SER A 230 -9.71 -15.95 -9.18
CA SER A 230 -8.25 -15.85 -9.14
C SER A 230 -7.59 -16.72 -8.08
N PHE A 231 -8.37 -17.41 -7.25
CA PHE A 231 -7.83 -18.26 -6.20
C PHE A 231 -8.06 -19.73 -6.50
N PRO A 232 -7.06 -20.47 -6.99
CA PRO A 232 -7.19 -21.91 -7.21
C PRO A 232 -7.35 -22.64 -5.88
N LEU A 233 -8.20 -23.66 -5.85
CA LEU A 233 -8.38 -24.49 -4.68
C LEU A 233 -7.06 -25.16 -4.27
N PRO A 234 -6.79 -25.32 -2.97
CA PRO A 234 -5.64 -26.06 -2.48
C PRO A 234 -5.53 -27.43 -3.17
N GLY A 235 -4.32 -27.77 -3.65
CA GLY A 235 -4.08 -29.03 -4.33
C GLY A 235 -4.34 -29.01 -5.84
N SER A 236 -4.86 -27.93 -6.42
CA SER A 236 -5.06 -27.80 -7.88
C SER A 236 -3.75 -27.74 -8.69
N GLY A 237 -2.62 -27.47 -8.03
CA GLY A 237 -1.32 -27.28 -8.66
C GLY A 237 -1.04 -25.83 -9.08
N GLY A 238 -1.96 -24.91 -8.76
CA GLY A 238 -1.84 -23.48 -9.01
C GLY A 238 -2.05 -23.07 -10.46
N TYR A 239 -2.09 -21.79 -10.70
CA TYR A 239 -2.09 -21.19 -12.03
C TYR A 239 -0.75 -21.43 -12.76
N LYS A 240 -0.83 -21.58 -14.06
CA LYS A 240 0.35 -21.79 -14.91
C LYS A 240 0.43 -20.68 -15.95
N PRO A 241 0.93 -19.50 -15.56
CA PRO A 241 1.06 -18.39 -16.48
C PRO A 241 2.00 -18.73 -17.62
N ILE A 242 1.62 -18.35 -18.84
CA ILE A 242 2.45 -18.58 -20.03
C ILE A 242 3.77 -17.79 -19.97
N THR A 243 3.81 -16.73 -19.19
CA THR A 243 4.99 -15.88 -18.99
C THR A 243 5.87 -16.34 -17.81
N GLY A 244 5.42 -17.33 -17.03
CA GLY A 244 6.04 -17.71 -15.76
C GLY A 244 5.72 -16.72 -14.64
N THR A 245 6.29 -16.97 -13.48
CA THR A 245 6.13 -16.18 -12.27
C THR A 245 7.46 -15.56 -11.84
N ILE A 246 7.40 -14.62 -10.90
CA ILE A 246 8.61 -14.11 -10.23
C ILE A 246 9.38 -15.23 -9.52
N PHE A 247 8.69 -16.27 -9.03
CA PHE A 247 9.31 -17.44 -8.41
C PHE A 247 10.16 -18.21 -9.42
N ASP A 248 9.62 -18.47 -10.62
CA ASP A 248 10.37 -19.12 -11.73
C ASP A 248 11.58 -18.29 -12.13
N LEU A 249 11.43 -16.95 -12.14
CA LEU A 249 12.52 -16.05 -12.48
C LEU A 249 13.62 -16.08 -11.41
N MET A 250 13.27 -16.09 -10.13
CA MET A 250 14.21 -16.20 -9.03
C MET A 250 14.97 -17.53 -9.10
N GLU A 251 14.28 -18.64 -9.29
CA GLU A 251 14.90 -19.96 -9.44
C GLU A 251 15.88 -20.01 -10.63
N LYS A 252 15.45 -19.47 -11.78
CA LYS A 252 16.29 -19.40 -12.99
C LYS A 252 17.60 -18.62 -12.75
N HIS A 253 17.56 -17.61 -11.90
CA HIS A 253 18.73 -16.79 -11.59
C HIS A 253 19.46 -17.20 -10.30
N GLY A 254 19.07 -18.29 -9.66
CA GLY A 254 19.67 -18.76 -8.42
C GLY A 254 19.45 -17.84 -7.23
N VAL A 255 18.39 -17.03 -7.26
CA VAL A 255 17.97 -16.19 -6.14
C VAL A 255 17.16 -17.03 -5.17
N THR A 256 17.61 -17.11 -3.93
CA THR A 256 16.90 -17.86 -2.89
C THR A 256 15.68 -17.09 -2.41
N TRP A 257 14.55 -17.77 -2.23
CA TRP A 257 13.32 -17.15 -1.81
C TRP A 257 12.50 -18.05 -0.87
N ALA A 258 11.58 -17.44 -0.13
CA ALA A 258 10.52 -18.14 0.60
C ALA A 258 9.30 -17.23 0.73
N ASP A 259 8.14 -17.87 0.93
CA ASP A 259 6.87 -17.23 1.23
C ASP A 259 6.43 -17.71 2.62
N TYR A 260 6.39 -16.77 3.56
CA TYR A 260 6.10 -17.01 4.98
C TYR A 260 4.67 -16.56 5.29
N PHE A 261 3.85 -17.48 5.70
CA PHE A 261 2.41 -17.27 5.85
C PHE A 261 1.92 -17.58 7.26
N GLN A 262 0.74 -17.07 7.60
CA GLN A 262 0.04 -17.37 8.85
C GLN A 262 -1.08 -18.38 8.66
N ASP A 263 -1.89 -18.26 7.60
CA ASP A 263 -2.95 -19.20 7.24
C ASP A 263 -2.73 -19.85 5.87
N VAL A 264 -2.59 -19.06 4.80
CA VAL A 264 -2.28 -19.56 3.45
C VAL A 264 -1.19 -18.71 2.81
N PRO A 265 -0.27 -19.33 2.05
CA PRO A 265 0.73 -18.57 1.29
C PRO A 265 0.10 -18.00 0.03
N GLN A 266 0.34 -16.72 -0.26
CA GLN A 266 -0.15 -16.09 -1.50
C GLN A 266 0.44 -16.75 -2.75
N GLY A 267 1.71 -17.17 -2.68
CA GLY A 267 2.36 -17.94 -3.73
C GLY A 267 1.69 -19.28 -4.04
N GLY A 268 0.84 -19.78 -3.14
CA GLY A 268 0.02 -20.99 -3.32
C GLY A 268 -0.98 -20.88 -4.47
N SER A 269 -1.29 -19.68 -4.95
CA SER A 269 -2.06 -19.49 -6.17
C SER A 269 -1.34 -19.98 -7.43
N PHE A 270 -0.02 -20.05 -7.42
CA PHE A 270 0.82 -20.40 -8.57
C PHE A 270 1.58 -21.69 -8.40
N ARG A 271 1.78 -22.15 -7.18
CA ARG A 271 2.59 -23.32 -6.86
C ARG A 271 1.79 -24.31 -6.01
N PRO A 272 2.14 -25.60 -6.03
CA PRO A 272 1.41 -26.62 -5.27
C PRO A 272 1.40 -26.34 -3.77
N PHE A 273 0.20 -26.16 -3.20
CA PHE A 273 -0.03 -26.03 -1.77
C PHE A 273 -1.42 -26.61 -1.42
N PRO A 274 -1.60 -27.40 -0.35
CA PRO A 274 -0.60 -27.93 0.58
C PRO A 274 0.12 -29.20 0.11
N SER A 275 -0.26 -29.81 -1.00
CA SER A 275 0.33 -31.11 -1.40
C SER A 275 0.56 -31.20 -2.93
N PRO A 276 1.78 -31.62 -3.38
CA PRO A 276 2.98 -31.73 -2.57
C PRO A 276 3.39 -30.38 -1.98
N ILE A 277 3.88 -30.38 -0.74
CA ILE A 277 4.31 -29.13 -0.07
C ILE A 277 5.55 -28.60 -0.79
N ASP A 278 5.46 -27.38 -1.31
CA ASP A 278 6.61 -26.66 -1.82
C ASP A 278 7.50 -26.25 -0.64
N PRO A 279 8.82 -26.56 -0.68
CA PRO A 279 9.72 -26.26 0.43
C PRO A 279 9.92 -24.76 0.67
N HIS A 280 9.47 -23.91 -0.24
CA HIS A 280 9.55 -22.46 -0.09
C HIS A 280 8.40 -21.88 0.75
N PHE A 281 7.32 -22.64 0.98
CA PHE A 281 6.20 -22.19 1.80
C PHE A 281 6.41 -22.57 3.26
N LEU A 282 6.62 -21.57 4.09
CA LEU A 282 7.04 -21.74 5.48
C LEU A 282 6.10 -20.97 6.43
N PRO A 283 5.78 -21.51 7.61
CA PRO A 283 5.02 -20.73 8.60
C PRO A 283 5.79 -19.50 9.08
N LEU A 284 5.10 -18.39 9.37
CA LEU A 284 5.68 -17.14 9.88
C LEU A 284 6.68 -17.33 11.04
N PRO A 285 6.47 -18.25 12.02
CA PRO A 285 7.46 -18.48 13.07
C PRO A 285 8.83 -18.91 12.56
N VAL A 286 8.93 -19.53 11.38
CA VAL A 286 10.23 -19.89 10.76
C VAL A 286 10.98 -18.63 10.34
N PHE A 287 10.29 -17.66 9.70
CA PHE A 287 10.87 -16.36 9.38
C PHE A 287 11.43 -15.67 10.62
N LEU A 288 10.61 -15.57 11.68
CA LEU A 288 11.02 -14.93 12.93
C LEU A 288 12.22 -15.64 13.57
N GLY A 289 12.25 -16.97 13.49
CA GLY A 289 13.38 -17.78 13.95
C GLY A 289 14.66 -17.54 13.14
N GLN A 290 14.57 -17.48 11.83
CA GLN A 290 15.70 -17.17 10.94
C GLN A 290 16.25 -15.76 11.19
N ILE A 291 15.38 -14.77 11.32
CA ILE A 291 15.76 -13.40 11.68
C ILE A 291 16.46 -13.34 13.03
N ALA A 292 16.00 -14.12 14.01
CA ALA A 292 16.61 -14.20 15.34
C ALA A 292 17.90 -15.08 15.39
N GLY A 293 18.28 -15.72 14.29
CA GLY A 293 19.44 -16.62 14.24
C GLY A 293 19.25 -17.92 15.02
N ALA A 294 18.02 -18.43 15.10
CA ALA A 294 17.71 -19.66 15.81
C ALA A 294 18.46 -20.86 15.20
N PRO A 295 19.08 -21.72 16.03
CA PRO A 295 19.87 -22.84 15.53
C PRO A 295 18.97 -23.87 14.82
N GLY A 296 19.53 -24.50 13.78
CA GLY A 296 18.84 -25.57 13.03
C GLY A 296 17.88 -25.09 11.95
N LEU A 297 17.66 -23.79 11.80
CA LEU A 297 16.91 -23.22 10.68
C LEU A 297 17.87 -22.92 9.51
N PRO A 298 17.36 -23.00 8.24
CA PRO A 298 18.12 -22.57 7.09
C PRO A 298 18.40 -21.06 7.16
N PRO A 299 19.40 -20.53 6.43
CA PRO A 299 19.64 -19.10 6.34
C PRO A 299 18.42 -18.34 5.83
N LEU A 300 18.28 -17.06 6.24
CA LEU A 300 17.28 -16.16 5.65
C LEU A 300 17.53 -16.06 4.13
N PRO A 301 16.51 -16.26 3.26
CA PRO A 301 16.67 -16.16 1.82
C PRO A 301 16.89 -14.72 1.37
N GLN A 302 17.27 -14.56 0.09
CA GLN A 302 17.46 -13.25 -0.53
C GLN A 302 16.14 -12.51 -0.73
N VAL A 303 15.04 -13.25 -0.99
CA VAL A 303 13.70 -12.68 -1.12
C VAL A 303 12.74 -13.40 -0.18
N SER A 304 12.00 -12.65 0.60
CA SER A 304 10.99 -13.14 1.54
C SER A 304 9.66 -12.44 1.26
N PHE A 305 8.64 -13.18 0.89
CA PHE A 305 7.26 -12.72 1.01
C PHE A 305 6.80 -13.03 2.43
N VAL A 306 6.14 -12.10 3.08
CA VAL A 306 5.67 -12.29 4.46
C VAL A 306 4.20 -11.93 4.53
N ASP A 307 3.37 -12.96 4.47
CA ASP A 307 1.94 -12.83 4.31
C ASP A 307 1.21 -12.64 5.65
N PRO A 308 0.26 -11.71 5.70
CA PRO A 308 -0.66 -11.60 6.82
C PRO A 308 -1.57 -12.82 6.92
N ASN A 309 -2.38 -12.86 7.96
CA ASN A 309 -3.51 -13.78 8.04
C ASN A 309 -4.70 -13.20 7.28
N LEU A 310 -5.01 -13.80 6.15
CA LEU A 310 -6.09 -13.39 5.24
C LEU A 310 -7.48 -13.94 5.64
N GLY A 311 -7.58 -14.67 6.75
CA GLY A 311 -8.84 -15.27 7.19
C GLY A 311 -9.37 -16.40 6.32
N VAL A 312 -8.66 -16.81 5.29
CA VAL A 312 -9.11 -17.80 4.29
C VAL A 312 -9.51 -19.13 4.93
N LEU A 313 -8.80 -19.56 5.95
CA LEU A 313 -9.12 -20.80 6.66
C LEU A 313 -10.12 -20.62 7.82
N GLY A 314 -10.50 -19.38 8.16
CA GLY A 314 -11.41 -19.09 9.28
C GLY A 314 -10.93 -19.55 10.66
N ILE A 315 -9.63 -19.86 10.80
CA ILE A 315 -9.07 -20.49 12.01
C ILE A 315 -8.64 -19.46 13.04
N THR A 316 -8.20 -18.31 12.56
CA THR A 316 -7.68 -17.21 13.37
C THR A 316 -8.26 -15.89 12.91
N LYS A 317 -8.08 -14.87 13.74
CA LYS A 317 -8.55 -13.55 13.35
C LYS A 317 -7.57 -12.92 12.36
N GLU A 318 -8.10 -12.40 11.30
CA GLU A 318 -7.41 -11.65 10.25
C GLU A 318 -6.50 -10.55 10.81
N ASN A 319 -5.41 -10.27 10.13
CA ASN A 319 -4.52 -9.15 10.41
C ASN A 319 -3.92 -8.55 9.13
N ASP A 320 -4.65 -8.69 8.04
CA ASP A 320 -4.40 -8.13 6.73
C ASP A 320 -4.95 -6.72 6.56
N GLU A 321 -5.76 -6.25 7.50
CA GLU A 321 -6.47 -4.96 7.54
C GLU A 321 -7.76 -4.91 6.71
N HIS A 322 -8.11 -6.00 6.02
CA HIS A 322 -9.37 -6.08 5.29
C HIS A 322 -10.58 -5.76 6.21
N PRO A 323 -11.47 -4.83 5.83
CA PRO A 323 -12.70 -4.57 6.58
C PRO A 323 -13.56 -5.84 6.75
N PRO A 324 -14.19 -6.08 7.90
CA PRO A 324 -14.27 -5.19 9.07
C PRO A 324 -13.19 -5.42 10.14
N THR A 325 -12.04 -5.94 9.79
CA THR A 325 -10.95 -6.21 10.75
C THR A 325 -10.42 -4.91 11.38
N ASP A 326 -10.07 -4.97 12.68
CA ASP A 326 -9.42 -3.86 13.36
C ASP A 326 -8.03 -3.61 12.74
N ILE A 327 -7.85 -2.48 12.09
CA ILE A 327 -6.63 -2.07 11.40
C ILE A 327 -5.37 -2.11 12.30
N GLN A 328 -5.53 -1.92 13.61
CA GLN A 328 -4.40 -2.02 14.53
C GLN A 328 -3.85 -3.45 14.65
N ARG A 329 -4.58 -4.47 14.22
CA ARG A 329 -4.08 -5.85 14.19
C ARG A 329 -3.10 -6.04 13.05
N GLY A 330 -3.41 -5.49 11.87
CA GLY A 330 -2.48 -5.48 10.75
C GLY A 330 -1.26 -4.63 11.04
N GLN A 331 -1.46 -3.44 11.59
CA GLN A 331 -0.35 -2.61 12.04
C GLN A 331 0.57 -3.34 13.06
N ALA A 332 -0.01 -4.12 13.97
CA ALA A 332 0.78 -4.91 14.93
C ALA A 332 1.57 -6.02 14.23
N PHE A 333 0.99 -6.66 13.22
CA PHE A 333 1.70 -7.67 12.40
C PHE A 333 2.88 -7.04 11.65
N VAL A 334 2.67 -5.96 10.91
CA VAL A 334 3.75 -5.25 10.20
C VAL A 334 4.82 -4.78 11.18
N SER A 335 4.40 -4.23 12.33
CA SER A 335 5.32 -3.82 13.39
C SER A 335 6.16 -5.00 13.92
N GLN A 336 5.58 -6.18 14.08
CA GLN A 336 6.30 -7.38 14.48
C GLN A 336 7.41 -7.72 13.47
N VAL A 337 7.09 -7.75 12.18
CA VAL A 337 8.03 -8.08 11.11
C VAL A 337 9.15 -7.03 11.05
N VAL A 338 8.80 -5.75 10.95
CA VAL A 338 9.77 -4.65 10.85
C VAL A 338 10.70 -4.62 12.06
N ASN A 339 10.16 -4.74 13.27
CA ASN A 339 10.98 -4.72 14.49
C ASN A 339 11.85 -5.98 14.65
N ALA A 340 11.40 -7.15 14.18
CA ALA A 340 12.24 -8.33 14.13
C ALA A 340 13.47 -8.08 13.26
N VAL A 341 13.29 -7.58 12.06
CA VAL A 341 14.38 -7.25 11.14
C VAL A 341 15.28 -6.15 11.71
N ARG A 342 14.67 -5.07 12.25
CA ARG A 342 15.40 -3.94 12.85
C ARG A 342 16.35 -4.37 13.98
N ASN A 343 15.93 -5.34 14.77
CA ASN A 343 16.70 -5.84 15.91
C ASN A 343 17.65 -7.01 15.54
N SER A 344 17.81 -7.31 14.26
CA SER A 344 18.61 -8.42 13.75
C SER A 344 19.92 -7.93 13.12
N PRO A 345 20.90 -8.83 12.89
CA PRO A 345 22.10 -8.50 12.14
C PRO A 345 21.83 -8.16 10.65
N PHE A 346 20.63 -8.45 10.14
CA PHE A 346 20.26 -8.23 8.73
C PHE A 346 19.80 -6.80 8.44
N TRP A 347 19.56 -5.97 9.45
CA TRP A 347 18.98 -4.62 9.28
C TRP A 347 19.67 -3.78 8.21
N ASN A 348 20.99 -3.72 8.23
CA ASN A 348 21.76 -2.86 7.32
C ASN A 348 21.83 -3.39 5.88
N ASP A 349 21.41 -4.61 5.64
CA ASP A 349 21.49 -5.32 4.35
C ASP A 349 20.10 -5.65 3.79
N THR A 350 19.02 -5.09 4.39
CA THR A 350 17.64 -5.45 4.07
C THR A 350 16.87 -4.26 3.51
N ILE A 351 16.11 -4.49 2.45
CA ILE A 351 15.05 -3.61 1.98
C ILE A 351 13.71 -4.25 2.38
N ILE A 352 12.83 -3.48 3.00
CA ILE A 352 11.45 -3.89 3.27
C ILE A 352 10.55 -3.07 2.34
N LEU A 353 9.76 -3.76 1.52
CA LEU A 353 8.70 -3.20 0.70
C LEU A 353 7.37 -3.50 1.40
N PHE A 354 6.69 -2.46 1.84
CA PHE A 354 5.38 -2.55 2.46
C PHE A 354 4.37 -1.86 1.54
N THR A 355 3.30 -2.56 1.16
CA THR A 355 2.31 -2.08 0.22
C THR A 355 0.93 -2.67 0.50
N TYR A 356 -0.07 -2.18 -0.23
CA TYR A 356 -1.44 -2.69 -0.26
C TYR A 356 -1.73 -3.27 -1.63
N ASP A 357 -2.66 -4.21 -1.71
CA ASP A 357 -3.04 -4.84 -2.97
C ASP A 357 -3.95 -3.95 -3.81
N GLU A 358 -4.91 -3.28 -3.17
CA GLU A 358 -5.83 -2.35 -3.80
C GLU A 358 -6.47 -1.40 -2.76
N HIS A 359 -7.46 -0.59 -3.13
CA HIS A 359 -7.98 0.54 -2.34
C HIS A 359 -9.09 0.18 -1.34
N GLY A 360 -9.71 -1.01 -1.44
CA GLY A 360 -10.78 -1.46 -0.54
C GLY A 360 -12.07 -0.64 -0.60
N GLY A 361 -12.37 0.01 -1.71
CA GLY A 361 -13.49 0.94 -1.81
C GLY A 361 -13.28 2.30 -1.13
N PHE A 362 -12.11 2.52 -0.49
CA PHE A 362 -11.78 3.82 0.09
C PHE A 362 -11.33 4.82 -0.97
N TYR A 363 -11.80 6.03 -0.82
CA TYR A 363 -11.50 7.14 -1.71
C TYR A 363 -9.99 7.40 -1.83
N ASP A 364 -9.58 7.67 -3.06
CA ASP A 364 -8.30 8.29 -3.39
C ASP A 364 -8.54 9.40 -4.42
N HIS A 365 -7.90 10.56 -4.22
CA HIS A 365 -8.07 11.67 -5.16
C HIS A 365 -7.21 11.52 -6.40
N ALA A 366 -6.13 10.71 -6.31
CA ALA A 366 -5.15 10.58 -7.36
C ALA A 366 -5.60 9.59 -8.44
N MET A 367 -5.81 10.09 -9.65
CA MET A 367 -6.14 9.27 -10.81
C MET A 367 -4.98 8.31 -11.15
N PRO A 368 -5.22 6.99 -11.27
CA PRO A 368 -4.21 6.05 -11.70
C PRO A 368 -3.78 6.31 -13.15
N PRO A 369 -2.48 6.13 -13.47
CA PRO A 369 -1.99 6.34 -14.83
C PRO A 369 -2.47 5.23 -15.77
N ARG A 370 -2.61 5.57 -17.06
CA ARG A 370 -2.84 4.56 -18.09
C ARG A 370 -1.64 3.64 -18.22
N ALA A 371 -1.84 2.34 -18.10
CA ALA A 371 -0.81 1.35 -18.33
C ALA A 371 -0.27 1.35 -19.77
N ASN A 372 -1.10 1.74 -20.73
CA ASN A 372 -0.83 1.67 -22.17
C ASN A 372 -0.77 3.02 -22.84
N GLN A 373 -0.09 4.01 -22.42
CA GLN A 373 -0.04 5.35 -23.06
C GLN A 373 0.24 5.35 -24.60
N GLY A 374 -0.36 4.42 -25.32
CA GLY A 374 -0.32 4.28 -26.78
C GLY A 374 0.91 3.59 -27.35
N HIS A 375 1.77 2.97 -26.55
CA HIS A 375 3.08 2.49 -27.02
C HIS A 375 3.34 0.99 -26.92
N ALA A 376 2.52 0.22 -26.21
CA ALA A 376 2.65 -1.24 -26.20
C ALA A 376 1.28 -1.91 -26.35
N PRO A 377 1.17 -3.03 -27.06
CA PRO A 377 -0.10 -3.72 -27.23
C PRO A 377 -0.68 -4.19 -25.89
N ASN A 378 0.14 -4.68 -24.96
CA ASN A 378 -0.27 -5.08 -23.63
C ASN A 378 0.91 -4.98 -22.64
N PRO A 379 0.72 -4.38 -21.46
CA PRO A 379 1.78 -4.27 -20.44
C PRO A 379 2.27 -5.60 -19.93
N ASP A 380 1.39 -6.59 -19.83
CA ASP A 380 1.67 -7.95 -19.35
C ASP A 380 2.21 -8.88 -20.46
N GLY A 381 2.35 -8.39 -21.70
CA GLY A 381 2.82 -9.17 -22.84
C GLY A 381 1.81 -10.18 -23.38
N ILE A 382 0.57 -10.16 -22.93
CA ILE A 382 -0.50 -11.08 -23.33
C ILE A 382 -1.37 -10.45 -24.41
N SER A 383 -1.50 -11.09 -25.56
CA SER A 383 -2.30 -10.56 -26.66
C SER A 383 -3.80 -10.70 -26.39
N PRO A 384 -4.64 -9.76 -26.88
CA PRO A 384 -6.10 -9.88 -26.80
C PRO A 384 -6.59 -11.23 -27.33
N GLY A 385 -7.44 -11.92 -26.58
CA GLY A 385 -7.95 -13.24 -26.93
C GLY A 385 -6.98 -14.41 -26.71
N GLN A 386 -5.77 -14.15 -26.26
CA GLN A 386 -4.84 -15.18 -25.84
C GLN A 386 -5.23 -15.71 -24.46
N CYS A 387 -5.33 -17.04 -24.32
CA CYS A 387 -5.49 -17.66 -23.01
C CYS A 387 -4.15 -17.60 -22.26
N ALA A 388 -4.08 -16.78 -21.22
CA ALA A 388 -2.87 -16.53 -20.47
C ALA A 388 -2.59 -17.60 -19.40
N ASP A 389 -3.63 -18.25 -18.91
CA ASP A 389 -3.57 -19.38 -17.99
C ASP A 389 -4.24 -20.61 -18.60
N LEU A 390 -3.42 -21.58 -19.00
CA LEU A 390 -3.91 -22.81 -19.63
C LEU A 390 -4.53 -23.78 -18.62
N SER A 391 -4.25 -23.63 -17.34
CA SER A 391 -4.77 -24.52 -16.29
C SER A 391 -6.18 -24.12 -15.83
N ASN A 392 -6.48 -22.82 -15.82
CA ASN A 392 -7.77 -22.28 -15.39
C ASN A 392 -8.09 -20.97 -16.13
N PRO A 393 -8.43 -21.02 -17.42
CA PRO A 393 -8.73 -19.80 -18.18
C PRO A 393 -10.00 -19.12 -17.64
N PRO A 394 -10.06 -17.77 -17.66
CA PRO A 394 -11.26 -17.01 -17.33
C PRO A 394 -12.45 -17.47 -18.15
N LEU A 395 -13.68 -17.40 -17.58
CA LEU A 395 -14.91 -17.81 -18.25
C LEU A 395 -15.09 -17.15 -19.62
N SER A 396 -14.71 -15.86 -19.73
CA SER A 396 -14.75 -15.10 -20.99
C SER A 396 -13.85 -15.62 -22.10
N LEU A 397 -12.83 -16.42 -21.76
CA LEU A 397 -11.89 -17.02 -22.69
C LEU A 397 -12.11 -18.53 -22.89
N GLN A 398 -13.11 -19.12 -22.22
CA GLN A 398 -13.43 -20.54 -22.41
C GLN A 398 -14.21 -20.75 -23.71
N PRO A 399 -13.88 -21.76 -24.50
CA PRO A 399 -14.62 -22.08 -25.73
C PRO A 399 -16.10 -22.32 -25.43
N GLY A 400 -16.98 -21.62 -26.14
CA GLY A 400 -18.43 -21.80 -26.05
C GLY A 400 -19.13 -21.07 -24.92
N LYS A 401 -18.48 -20.13 -24.26
CA LYS A 401 -19.08 -19.24 -23.25
C LYS A 401 -18.86 -17.78 -23.57
#